data_a33af244e2bf136f520836939b044321
#
_entry.id   a33af244e2bf136f520836939b044321
#
_cell.length_a   1.000
_cell.length_b   1.000
_cell.length_c   1.000
_cell.angle_alpha   90.00
_cell.angle_beta   90.00
_cell.angle_gamma   90.00
#
_symmetry.space_group_name_H-M   'P 1'
#
loop_
_entity.id
_entity.type
_entity.pdbx_description
1 polymer ?
#
loop_
_entity_poly.entity_id
_entity_poly.type
_entity_poly.pdbx_seq_one_letter_code
_entity_poly.pdbx_strand_id
1 'polypeptide(L)'
;MKRTLLALTLVTAFFGSHAAFADTNSTRDPYITEADVSAVHGVNWDNYVQAETDWNFRQVTDKVGVNQWIHDAPVSKDNQTVIRSNRDVVYSIAVVDVSKGATFSVTDKNNDEFQIIHIIDENHLTHKVVRRGESVTITPDDLSGGNYVYLLARTKDNGNLADTQRRQKLLSFTANSAKPYPAKGFTEQDVVDYRLKLINNVMTGKVTVEGVKGFGQTLNDVVDKDYRYAAAYGWGGLMPTTAQYLEAVPGQGAPECQEWRIPQPKLNRELGGYWSVTTYGPDGWIAKDKFYIAGENTKDNGDGTSSVFFNCGGELAKYSLDVMKNWAAIVRFYEPSDVQETLDYLQTLRGISVKPVQ
;
A
#
# COMPACT_ATOMS: atom_id res chain seq x y z
N MET A 1 0.84 27.52 -19.69
CA MET A 1 -0.16 26.89 -18.84
C MET A 1 0.56 25.81 -18.03
N LYS A 2 0.86 26.08 -16.76
CA LYS A 2 1.51 25.11 -15.84
C LYS A 2 0.44 24.08 -15.47
N ARG A 3 0.62 22.84 -15.87
CA ARG A 3 -0.18 21.70 -15.39
C ARG A 3 0.25 21.45 -13.95
N THR A 4 -0.59 21.85 -13.00
CA THR A 4 -0.51 21.42 -11.62
C THR A 4 -0.83 19.93 -11.61
N LEU A 5 0.20 19.07 -11.56
CA LEU A 5 0.02 17.64 -11.35
C LEU A 5 -0.51 17.48 -9.93
N LEU A 6 -1.73 16.98 -9.83
CA LEU A 6 -2.30 16.45 -8.61
C LEU A 6 -1.50 15.19 -8.25
N ALA A 7 -0.53 15.33 -7.39
CA ALA A 7 0.15 14.18 -6.79
C ALA A 7 -0.81 13.55 -5.76
N LEU A 8 -1.62 12.61 -6.22
CA LEU A 8 -2.29 11.67 -5.31
C LEU A 8 -1.17 10.83 -4.69
N THR A 9 -0.71 11.24 -3.51
CA THR A 9 0.40 10.57 -2.81
C THR A 9 -0.14 9.29 -2.18
N LEU A 10 -0.43 8.28 -3.01
CA LEU A 10 -0.50 6.90 -2.53
C LEU A 10 0.94 6.45 -2.30
N VAL A 11 1.52 6.87 -1.19
CA VAL A 11 2.78 6.33 -0.70
C VAL A 11 2.48 4.92 -0.23
N THR A 12 2.75 3.94 -1.08
CA THR A 12 2.82 2.54 -0.63
C THR A 12 3.90 2.46 0.44
N ALA A 13 3.51 1.94 1.58
CA ALA A 13 4.25 1.94 2.83
C ALA A 13 5.74 1.65 2.66
N PHE A 14 6.55 2.62 3.06
CA PHE A 14 7.96 2.47 3.29
C PHE A 14 8.17 1.67 4.58
N PHE A 15 8.40 0.38 4.47
CA PHE A 15 9.02 -0.39 5.53
C PHE A 15 10.49 -0.61 5.17
N GLY A 16 11.22 0.48 5.10
CA GLY A 16 12.66 0.47 5.00
C GLY A 16 13.24 0.32 6.39
N SER A 17 13.43 -0.91 6.86
CA SER A 17 14.50 -1.12 7.82
C SER A 17 15.81 -0.93 7.04
N HIS A 18 16.49 0.19 7.20
CA HIS A 18 17.93 0.18 7.08
C HIS A 18 18.39 -0.89 8.07
N ALA A 19 18.86 -2.02 7.54
CA ALA A 19 19.58 -2.99 8.35
C ALA A 19 20.92 -2.38 8.73
N ALA A 20 20.94 -1.49 9.70
CA ALA A 20 21.94 -1.55 10.72
C ALA A 20 21.66 -2.89 11.40
N PHE A 21 22.65 -3.79 11.41
CA PHE A 21 22.64 -4.95 12.27
C PHE A 21 22.46 -4.43 13.70
N ALA A 22 21.22 -4.25 14.12
CA ALA A 22 20.89 -3.90 15.48
C ALA A 22 21.10 -5.19 16.26
N ASP A 23 22.08 -5.12 17.14
CA ASP A 23 22.25 -6.01 18.27
C ASP A 23 20.85 -6.30 18.85
N THR A 24 20.47 -7.57 18.90
CA THR A 24 19.14 -8.05 19.30
C THR A 24 18.78 -7.73 20.75
N ASN A 25 19.57 -6.90 21.44
CA ASN A 25 19.38 -6.45 22.80
C ASN A 25 19.06 -4.95 22.95
N SER A 26 18.89 -4.18 21.86
CA SER A 26 18.54 -2.78 21.97
C SER A 26 17.01 -2.58 21.79
N THR A 27 16.29 -2.62 22.90
CA THR A 27 14.87 -2.26 23.00
C THR A 27 14.62 -0.74 23.01
N ARG A 28 15.58 0.07 22.57
CA ARG A 28 15.43 1.53 22.55
C ARG A 28 15.02 1.98 21.17
N ASP A 29 13.75 2.39 21.05
CA ASP A 29 13.36 3.29 19.97
C ASP A 29 14.31 4.51 19.97
N PRO A 30 14.80 4.95 18.81
CA PRO A 30 15.53 6.20 18.75
C PRO A 30 14.69 7.29 19.44
N TYR A 31 15.32 8.11 20.27
CA TYR A 31 14.62 9.09 21.07
C TYR A 31 13.99 10.16 20.17
N ILE A 32 12.66 10.24 20.15
CA ILE A 32 11.92 11.32 19.50
C ILE A 32 11.87 12.48 20.47
N THR A 33 12.46 13.62 20.11
CA THR A 33 12.36 14.84 20.89
C THR A 33 11.09 15.60 20.56
N GLU A 34 10.65 16.51 21.44
CA GLU A 34 9.54 17.42 21.16
C GLU A 34 9.80 18.24 19.89
N ALA A 35 11.05 18.64 19.61
CA ALA A 35 11.43 19.32 18.39
C ALA A 35 11.19 18.49 17.12
N ASP A 36 11.33 17.18 17.19
CA ASP A 36 11.14 16.25 16.05
C ASP A 36 9.67 16.14 15.65
N VAL A 37 8.75 16.44 16.54
CA VAL A 37 7.28 16.39 16.32
C VAL A 37 6.59 17.72 16.58
N SER A 38 7.33 18.81 16.78
CA SER A 38 6.77 20.15 17.01
C SER A 38 5.86 20.58 15.85
N ALA A 39 4.85 21.37 16.18
CA ALA A 39 3.86 21.87 15.22
C ALA A 39 4.49 22.61 14.04
N VAL A 40 3.85 22.47 12.88
CA VAL A 40 4.11 23.25 11.66
C VAL A 40 2.80 23.90 11.25
N HIS A 41 2.72 25.22 11.35
CA HIS A 41 1.57 26.04 10.92
C HIS A 41 0.19 25.53 11.38
N GLY A 42 0.09 25.02 12.61
CA GLY A 42 -1.17 24.54 13.16
C GLY A 42 -1.41 23.03 13.03
N VAL A 43 -0.62 22.30 12.21
CA VAL A 43 -0.57 20.85 12.20
C VAL A 43 0.47 20.39 13.23
N ASN A 44 0.09 19.46 14.09
CA ASN A 44 0.91 18.95 15.18
C ASN A 44 0.69 17.45 15.38
N TRP A 45 1.40 16.89 16.36
CA TRP A 45 1.33 15.46 16.66
C TRP A 45 -0.11 14.98 16.91
N ASP A 46 -0.92 15.74 17.63
CA ASP A 46 -2.26 15.31 18.05
C ASP A 46 -3.29 15.36 16.93
N ASN A 47 -3.18 16.33 16.01
CA ASN A 47 -4.15 16.52 14.92
C ASN A 47 -3.68 16.04 13.54
N TYR A 48 -2.42 15.57 13.42
CA TYR A 48 -1.84 15.25 12.12
C TYR A 48 -2.62 14.19 11.34
N VAL A 49 -3.01 13.10 11.99
CA VAL A 49 -3.74 12.03 11.28
C VAL A 49 -5.07 12.54 10.71
N GLN A 50 -5.76 13.41 11.45
CA GLN A 50 -6.97 14.05 10.95
C GLN A 50 -6.69 15.04 9.81
N ALA A 51 -5.60 15.81 9.91
CA ALA A 51 -5.20 16.75 8.88
C ALA A 51 -4.81 16.03 7.58
N GLU A 52 -4.04 14.95 7.68
CA GLU A 52 -3.66 14.08 6.57
C GLU A 52 -4.89 13.42 5.93
N THR A 53 -5.82 12.95 6.75
CA THR A 53 -7.06 12.32 6.28
C THR A 53 -7.97 13.33 5.60
N ASP A 54 -8.17 14.51 6.20
CA ASP A 54 -8.93 15.60 5.60
C ASP A 54 -8.37 15.99 4.22
N TRP A 55 -7.04 16.09 4.11
CA TRP A 55 -6.38 16.37 2.84
C TRP A 55 -6.70 15.30 1.79
N ASN A 56 -6.61 14.00 2.14
CA ASN A 56 -6.93 12.90 1.24
C ASN A 56 -8.40 12.91 0.80
N PHE A 57 -9.34 13.18 1.73
CA PHE A 57 -10.76 13.30 1.41
C PHE A 57 -11.01 14.45 0.42
N ARG A 58 -10.40 15.61 0.65
CA ARG A 58 -10.53 16.78 -0.24
C ARG A 58 -9.96 16.54 -1.62
N GLN A 59 -8.83 15.82 -1.75
CA GLN A 59 -8.28 15.47 -3.08
C GLN A 59 -9.29 14.74 -3.97
N VAL A 60 -10.22 14.00 -3.38
CA VAL A 60 -11.29 13.31 -4.10
C VAL A 60 -12.50 14.23 -4.27
N THR A 61 -12.97 14.84 -3.18
CA THR A 61 -14.22 15.60 -3.20
C THR A 61 -14.13 16.90 -4.01
N ASP A 62 -12.97 17.55 -4.04
CA ASP A 62 -12.73 18.73 -4.88
C ASP A 62 -12.70 18.38 -6.38
N LYS A 63 -12.36 17.14 -6.71
CA LYS A 63 -12.26 16.68 -8.10
C LYS A 63 -13.59 16.19 -8.65
N VAL A 64 -14.34 15.40 -7.88
CA VAL A 64 -15.56 14.71 -8.36
C VAL A 64 -16.76 14.86 -7.43
N GLY A 65 -16.59 15.47 -6.26
CA GLY A 65 -17.61 15.52 -5.21
C GLY A 65 -17.71 14.23 -4.40
N VAL A 66 -18.72 14.15 -3.53
CA VAL A 66 -19.01 12.95 -2.77
C VAL A 66 -19.81 11.94 -3.61
N ASN A 67 -19.74 10.68 -3.23
CA ASN A 67 -20.50 9.58 -3.85
C ASN A 67 -20.19 9.38 -5.34
N GLN A 68 -18.95 9.63 -5.75
CA GLN A 68 -18.49 9.41 -7.12
C GLN A 68 -17.19 8.60 -7.13
N TRP A 69 -17.10 7.60 -8.01
CA TRP A 69 -15.89 6.84 -8.23
C TRP A 69 -14.89 7.59 -9.14
N ILE A 70 -13.63 7.53 -8.77
CA ILE A 70 -12.49 7.75 -9.65
C ILE A 70 -11.87 6.38 -9.89
N HIS A 71 -11.71 5.96 -11.14
CA HIS A 71 -11.02 4.73 -11.52
C HIS A 71 -9.68 5.07 -12.15
N ASP A 72 -8.61 4.59 -11.53
CA ASP A 72 -7.26 4.77 -12.06
C ASP A 72 -6.95 3.77 -13.17
N ALA A 73 -5.89 4.05 -13.91
CA ALA A 73 -5.27 3.13 -14.85
C ALA A 73 -4.10 2.38 -14.18
N PRO A 74 -3.69 1.21 -14.73
CA PRO A 74 -2.50 0.52 -14.25
C PRO A 74 -1.25 1.40 -14.30
N VAL A 75 -0.41 1.27 -13.27
CA VAL A 75 0.86 2.02 -13.18
C VAL A 75 1.88 1.47 -14.18
N SER A 76 2.61 2.39 -14.81
CA SER A 76 3.76 2.14 -15.68
C SER A 76 4.89 3.11 -15.33
N LYS A 77 6.06 2.95 -15.96
CA LYS A 77 7.17 3.91 -15.80
C LYS A 77 6.81 5.33 -16.28
N ASP A 78 5.84 5.45 -17.21
CA ASP A 78 5.51 6.71 -17.88
C ASP A 78 4.38 7.49 -17.18
N ASN A 79 3.57 6.82 -16.34
CA ASN A 79 2.41 7.43 -15.67
C ASN A 79 2.50 7.41 -14.13
N GLN A 80 3.60 6.93 -13.57
CA GLN A 80 3.80 6.92 -12.12
C GLN A 80 3.89 8.35 -11.58
N THR A 81 3.23 8.60 -10.46
CA THR A 81 3.17 9.92 -9.82
C THR A 81 3.90 9.97 -8.49
N VAL A 82 4.26 8.82 -7.95
CA VAL A 82 4.95 8.66 -6.67
C VAL A 82 6.01 7.56 -6.76
N ILE A 83 7.02 7.64 -5.91
CA ILE A 83 8.01 6.57 -5.77
C ILE A 83 7.36 5.30 -5.24
N ARG A 84 7.93 4.13 -5.61
CA ARG A 84 7.46 2.81 -5.15
C ARG A 84 6.00 2.52 -5.46
N SER A 85 5.51 3.09 -6.56
CA SER A 85 4.16 2.89 -7.06
C SER A 85 3.80 1.40 -7.11
N ASN A 86 2.56 1.09 -6.75
CA ASN A 86 2.06 -0.27 -6.73
C ASN A 86 1.52 -0.65 -8.12
N ARG A 87 2.08 -1.71 -8.71
CA ARG A 87 1.65 -2.26 -10.01
C ARG A 87 0.67 -3.42 -9.87
N ASP A 88 0.61 -4.00 -8.67
CA ASP A 88 -0.16 -5.23 -8.43
C ASP A 88 -1.66 -5.01 -8.61
N VAL A 89 -2.10 -3.81 -8.24
CA VAL A 89 -3.52 -3.45 -8.21
C VAL A 89 -3.76 -2.13 -8.92
N VAL A 90 -4.94 -2.00 -9.48
CA VAL A 90 -5.46 -0.75 -9.98
C VAL A 90 -6.45 -0.21 -8.95
N TYR A 91 -6.29 1.06 -8.62
CA TYR A 91 -7.12 1.69 -7.59
C TYR A 91 -8.43 2.23 -8.17
N SER A 92 -9.45 2.19 -7.32
CA SER A 92 -10.68 2.96 -7.51
C SER A 92 -11.00 3.65 -6.19
N ILE A 93 -11.30 4.94 -6.24
CA ILE A 93 -11.34 5.81 -5.09
C ILE A 93 -12.68 6.56 -5.06
N ALA A 94 -13.28 6.68 -3.87
CA ALA A 94 -14.44 7.54 -3.66
C ALA A 94 -14.47 8.05 -2.21
N VAL A 95 -15.11 9.19 -1.99
CA VAL A 95 -15.55 9.62 -0.66
C VAL A 95 -17.07 9.51 -0.62
N VAL A 96 -17.60 8.83 0.40
CA VAL A 96 -19.03 8.55 0.51
C VAL A 96 -19.60 9.13 1.79
N ASP A 97 -20.73 9.84 1.64
CA ASP A 97 -21.53 10.34 2.76
C ASP A 97 -22.37 9.20 3.34
N VAL A 98 -22.03 8.77 4.55
CA VAL A 98 -22.74 7.72 5.30
C VAL A 98 -23.64 8.28 6.40
N SER A 99 -23.88 9.60 6.44
CA SER A 99 -24.69 10.26 7.49
C SER A 99 -26.13 9.73 7.61
N LYS A 100 -26.63 9.05 6.58
CA LYS A 100 -27.91 8.32 6.57
C LYS A 100 -27.76 6.85 6.20
N GLY A 101 -26.55 6.31 6.37
CA GLY A 101 -26.19 4.96 5.99
C GLY A 101 -25.87 4.82 4.50
N ALA A 102 -24.94 3.91 4.21
CA ALA A 102 -24.59 3.49 2.86
C ALA A 102 -24.24 2.00 2.83
N THR A 103 -24.54 1.37 1.70
CA THR A 103 -24.20 -0.04 1.46
C THR A 103 -23.10 -0.14 0.41
N PHE A 104 -22.07 -0.93 0.69
CA PHE A 104 -20.89 -1.15 -0.15
C PHE A 104 -20.82 -2.61 -0.56
N SER A 105 -20.49 -2.90 -1.80
CA SER A 105 -20.38 -4.27 -2.26
C SER A 105 -19.35 -4.47 -3.39
N VAL A 106 -18.75 -5.65 -3.40
CA VAL A 106 -17.96 -6.18 -4.51
C VAL A 106 -18.75 -7.32 -5.12
N THR A 107 -19.42 -7.05 -6.24
CA THR A 107 -20.45 -7.96 -6.78
C THR A 107 -19.90 -9.13 -7.58
N ASP A 108 -18.60 -9.13 -7.94
CA ASP A 108 -17.97 -10.21 -8.69
C ASP A 108 -17.75 -11.46 -7.83
N LYS A 109 -18.65 -12.44 -7.98
CA LYS A 109 -18.58 -13.74 -7.27
C LYS A 109 -17.80 -14.80 -8.02
N ASN A 110 -17.63 -14.63 -9.34
CA ASN A 110 -17.18 -15.69 -10.24
C ASN A 110 -15.70 -15.52 -10.66
N ASN A 111 -15.00 -14.58 -10.06
CA ASN A 111 -13.61 -14.31 -10.36
C ASN A 111 -12.73 -14.65 -9.16
N ASP A 112 -11.70 -15.47 -9.35
CA ASP A 112 -10.76 -15.85 -8.30
C ASP A 112 -9.67 -14.79 -8.04
N GLU A 113 -9.67 -13.70 -8.80
CA GLU A 113 -8.71 -12.63 -8.66
C GLU A 113 -9.01 -11.71 -7.48
N PHE A 114 -7.96 -11.25 -6.79
CA PHE A 114 -8.08 -10.32 -5.67
C PHE A 114 -8.80 -9.03 -6.07
N GLN A 115 -9.86 -8.72 -5.33
CA GLN A 115 -10.58 -7.45 -5.43
C GLN A 115 -11.24 -7.12 -4.09
N ILE A 116 -11.00 -5.90 -3.60
CA ILE A 116 -11.53 -5.43 -2.31
C ILE A 116 -11.97 -3.97 -2.38
N ILE A 117 -12.88 -3.58 -1.48
CA ILE A 117 -13.10 -2.19 -1.07
C ILE A 117 -12.57 -2.05 0.36
N HIS A 118 -11.51 -1.26 0.54
CA HIS A 118 -11.00 -0.86 1.83
C HIS A 118 -11.73 0.41 2.27
N ILE A 119 -12.47 0.35 3.37
CA ILE A 119 -13.27 1.44 3.91
C ILE A 119 -12.53 2.05 5.09
N ILE A 120 -12.15 3.31 4.95
CA ILE A 120 -11.36 4.08 5.91
C ILE A 120 -12.23 5.23 6.43
N ASP A 121 -12.30 5.41 7.74
CA ASP A 121 -13.04 6.51 8.35
C ASP A 121 -12.22 7.82 8.43
N GLU A 122 -12.83 8.89 8.95
CA GLU A 122 -12.17 10.20 9.09
C GLU A 122 -11.03 10.24 10.11
N ASN A 123 -10.81 9.18 10.88
CA ASN A 123 -9.67 8.98 11.78
C ASN A 123 -8.61 8.03 11.21
N HIS A 124 -8.64 7.73 9.90
CA HIS A 124 -7.70 6.81 9.23
C HIS A 124 -7.74 5.37 9.80
N LEU A 125 -8.85 4.98 10.42
CA LEU A 125 -9.04 3.61 10.87
C LEU A 125 -9.74 2.79 9.80
N THR A 126 -9.31 1.54 9.64
CA THR A 126 -9.93 0.59 8.71
C THR A 126 -11.23 0.08 9.30
N HIS A 127 -12.35 0.66 8.90
CA HIS A 127 -13.62 0.17 9.39
C HIS A 127 -13.91 -1.24 8.88
N LYS A 128 -13.75 -1.47 7.58
CA LYS A 128 -14.01 -2.76 6.94
C LYS A 128 -13.19 -2.95 5.67
N VAL A 129 -12.87 -4.21 5.37
CA VAL A 129 -12.45 -4.65 4.04
C VAL A 129 -13.57 -5.51 3.47
N VAL A 130 -14.23 -5.02 2.41
CA VAL A 130 -15.29 -5.76 1.69
C VAL A 130 -14.66 -6.53 0.56
N ARG A 131 -14.82 -7.84 0.57
CA ARG A 131 -14.23 -8.75 -0.40
C ARG A 131 -15.23 -9.16 -1.47
N ARG A 132 -14.75 -9.86 -2.48
CA ARG A 132 -15.58 -10.40 -3.57
C ARG A 132 -16.81 -11.13 -3.03
N GLY A 133 -17.97 -10.81 -3.58
CA GLY A 133 -19.25 -11.40 -3.19
C GLY A 133 -19.81 -10.92 -1.86
N GLU A 134 -19.11 -10.02 -1.17
CA GLU A 134 -19.55 -9.44 0.08
C GLU A 134 -20.30 -8.12 -0.14
N SER A 135 -21.16 -7.81 0.83
CA SER A 135 -21.84 -6.53 0.97
C SER A 135 -21.91 -6.15 2.45
N VAL A 136 -21.74 -4.87 2.74
CA VAL A 136 -21.84 -4.32 4.10
C VAL A 136 -22.58 -3.00 4.08
N THR A 137 -23.44 -2.80 5.06
CA THR A 137 -24.08 -1.49 5.30
C THR A 137 -23.37 -0.83 6.48
N ILE A 138 -23.03 0.44 6.35
CA ILE A 138 -22.35 1.27 7.34
C ILE A 138 -23.18 2.50 7.63
N THR A 139 -23.25 2.84 8.90
CA THR A 139 -23.87 4.05 9.45
C THR A 139 -22.83 4.83 10.25
N PRO A 140 -23.08 6.08 10.66
CA PRO A 140 -22.16 6.82 11.52
C PRO A 140 -21.84 6.13 12.85
N ASP A 141 -22.79 5.36 13.40
CA ASP A 141 -22.60 4.63 14.67
C ASP A 141 -21.57 3.49 14.58
N ASP A 142 -21.26 3.06 13.36
CA ASP A 142 -20.27 2.03 13.09
C ASP A 142 -18.84 2.59 13.02
N LEU A 143 -18.66 3.92 12.89
CA LEU A 143 -17.39 4.58 12.67
C LEU A 143 -16.77 5.06 13.98
N SER A 144 -15.44 5.21 14.00
CA SER A 144 -14.74 5.85 15.12
C SER A 144 -14.99 7.35 15.21
N GLY A 145 -15.55 7.95 14.16
CA GLY A 145 -15.94 9.36 14.08
C GLY A 145 -16.27 9.82 12.67
N GLY A 146 -16.99 10.94 12.59
CA GLY A 146 -17.37 11.55 11.32
C GLY A 146 -18.62 10.93 10.68
N ASN A 147 -18.89 11.37 9.45
CA ASN A 147 -20.06 10.94 8.66
C ASN A 147 -19.64 10.54 7.24
N TYR A 148 -18.35 10.50 6.96
CA TYR A 148 -17.82 10.18 5.64
C TYR A 148 -16.79 9.04 5.75
N VAL A 149 -16.74 8.25 4.69
CA VAL A 149 -15.72 7.22 4.54
C VAL A 149 -14.98 7.41 3.22
N TYR A 150 -13.70 7.11 3.25
CA TYR A 150 -12.86 7.00 2.06
C TYR A 150 -12.85 5.54 1.60
N LEU A 151 -13.21 5.32 0.37
CA LEU A 151 -13.12 4.02 -0.27
C LEU A 151 -11.81 3.96 -1.06
N LEU A 152 -10.94 3.03 -0.68
CA LEU A 152 -9.71 2.73 -1.42
C LEU A 152 -9.82 1.29 -1.95
N ALA A 153 -10.52 1.15 -3.06
CA ALA A 153 -10.70 -0.16 -3.66
C ALA A 153 -9.46 -0.57 -4.46
N ARG A 154 -9.14 -1.85 -4.40
CA ARG A 154 -8.00 -2.48 -5.09
C ARG A 154 -8.49 -3.63 -5.96
N THR A 155 -8.20 -3.54 -7.24
CA THR A 155 -8.49 -4.59 -8.24
C THR A 155 -7.15 -5.11 -8.76
N LYS A 156 -6.83 -6.39 -8.54
CA LYS A 156 -5.59 -7.00 -9.06
C LYS A 156 -5.52 -6.77 -10.57
N ASP A 157 -4.37 -6.31 -11.04
CA ASP A 157 -4.11 -6.22 -12.47
C ASP A 157 -3.52 -7.55 -12.98
N ASN A 158 -4.28 -8.22 -13.82
CA ASN A 158 -3.89 -9.48 -14.43
C ASN A 158 -3.24 -9.31 -15.82
N GLY A 159 -2.89 -8.06 -16.18
CA GLY A 159 -2.32 -7.73 -17.50
C GLY A 159 -3.37 -7.57 -18.60
N ASN A 160 -4.64 -7.82 -18.34
CA ASN A 160 -5.74 -7.58 -19.25
C ASN A 160 -6.52 -6.32 -18.84
N LEU A 161 -6.21 -5.19 -19.47
CA LEU A 161 -6.81 -3.90 -19.14
C LEU A 161 -8.35 -3.92 -19.25
N ALA A 162 -8.89 -4.59 -20.26
CA ALA A 162 -10.35 -4.64 -20.44
C ALA A 162 -11.03 -5.42 -19.32
N ASP A 163 -10.43 -6.52 -18.85
CA ASP A 163 -10.94 -7.27 -17.72
C ASP A 163 -10.77 -6.49 -16.41
N THR A 164 -9.64 -5.86 -16.20
CA THR A 164 -9.41 -5.00 -15.02
C THR A 164 -10.46 -3.88 -14.95
N GLN A 165 -10.72 -3.18 -16.05
CA GLN A 165 -11.76 -2.14 -16.13
C GLN A 165 -13.17 -2.69 -15.94
N ARG A 166 -13.46 -3.88 -16.45
CA ARG A 166 -14.74 -4.58 -16.21
C ARG A 166 -14.92 -4.84 -14.72
N ARG A 167 -13.90 -5.35 -14.04
CA ARG A 167 -13.94 -5.63 -12.60
C ARG A 167 -14.04 -4.36 -11.76
N GLN A 168 -13.39 -3.26 -12.13
CA GLN A 168 -13.56 -1.97 -11.46
C GLN A 168 -15.04 -1.52 -11.46
N LYS A 169 -15.80 -1.78 -12.54
CA LYS A 169 -17.24 -1.46 -12.63
C LYS A 169 -18.14 -2.34 -11.74
N LEU A 170 -17.59 -3.40 -11.16
CA LEU A 170 -18.32 -4.28 -10.21
C LEU A 170 -18.14 -3.84 -8.75
N LEU A 171 -17.33 -2.81 -8.51
CA LEU A 171 -17.28 -2.10 -7.26
C LEU A 171 -18.51 -1.18 -7.17
N SER A 172 -19.32 -1.34 -6.14
CA SER A 172 -20.53 -0.54 -6.03
C SER A 172 -20.79 -0.06 -4.61
N PHE A 173 -21.53 1.04 -4.52
CA PHE A 173 -22.13 1.51 -3.29
C PHE A 173 -23.47 2.21 -3.57
N THR A 174 -24.32 2.25 -2.55
CA THR A 174 -25.56 3.04 -2.52
C THR A 174 -25.56 3.82 -1.23
N ALA A 175 -25.55 5.15 -1.31
CA ALA A 175 -25.62 6.05 -0.15
C ALA A 175 -26.97 6.74 -0.08
N ASN A 176 -27.50 6.90 1.15
CA ASN A 176 -28.79 7.51 1.39
C ASN A 176 -28.70 9.04 1.62
N SER A 177 -27.53 9.62 1.51
CA SER A 177 -27.24 11.06 1.62
C SER A 177 -26.10 11.42 0.67
N ALA A 178 -26.03 12.70 0.26
CA ALA A 178 -25.00 13.23 -0.62
C ALA A 178 -24.61 14.66 -0.20
N LYS A 179 -24.47 14.92 1.10
CA LYS A 179 -24.00 16.21 1.58
C LYS A 179 -22.54 16.41 1.19
N PRO A 180 -22.12 17.62 0.83
CA PRO A 180 -20.70 17.93 0.59
C PRO A 180 -19.87 17.61 1.83
N TYR A 181 -18.64 17.12 1.59
CA TYR A 181 -17.68 16.88 2.67
C TYR A 181 -17.28 18.21 3.34
N PRO A 182 -17.42 18.34 4.66
CA PRO A 182 -17.06 19.55 5.38
C PRO A 182 -15.55 19.55 5.67
N ALA A 183 -14.75 20.22 4.82
CA ALA A 183 -13.32 20.36 5.03
C ALA A 183 -12.99 20.91 6.44
N LYS A 184 -11.97 20.35 7.07
CA LYS A 184 -11.59 20.70 8.46
C LYS A 184 -10.70 21.93 8.60
N GLY A 185 -10.36 22.58 7.46
CA GLY A 185 -9.66 23.85 7.43
C GLY A 185 -8.13 23.79 7.45
N PHE A 186 -7.55 22.59 7.34
CA PHE A 186 -6.10 22.45 7.16
C PHE A 186 -5.69 22.83 5.74
N THR A 187 -4.58 23.55 5.59
CA THR A 187 -4.04 23.84 4.25
C THR A 187 -3.22 22.65 3.73
N GLU A 188 -3.15 22.50 2.42
CA GLU A 188 -2.32 21.46 1.81
C GLU A 188 -0.85 21.61 2.23
N GLN A 189 -0.33 22.84 2.23
CA GLN A 189 1.06 23.09 2.56
C GLN A 189 1.41 22.66 3.99
N ASP A 190 0.54 22.98 4.95
CA ASP A 190 0.76 22.64 6.36
C ASP A 190 0.80 21.12 6.58
N VAL A 191 -0.10 20.40 5.91
CA VAL A 191 -0.15 18.93 5.95
C VAL A 191 1.11 18.33 5.31
N VAL A 192 1.50 18.82 4.14
CA VAL A 192 2.70 18.36 3.42
C VAL A 192 3.96 18.61 4.24
N ASP A 193 4.12 19.79 4.80
CA ASP A 193 5.31 20.16 5.58
C ASP A 193 5.44 19.30 6.84
N TYR A 194 4.32 19.04 7.53
CA TYR A 194 4.35 18.14 8.69
C TYR A 194 4.61 16.69 8.31
N ARG A 195 4.01 16.20 7.23
CA ARG A 195 4.29 14.88 6.65
C ARG A 195 5.77 14.69 6.36
N LEU A 196 6.38 15.65 5.65
CA LEU A 196 7.81 15.61 5.31
C LEU A 196 8.69 15.61 6.57
N LYS A 197 8.31 16.34 7.61
CA LYS A 197 9.00 16.31 8.90
C LYS A 197 8.99 14.90 9.51
N LEU A 198 7.83 14.24 9.55
CA LEU A 198 7.73 12.87 10.05
C LEU A 198 8.52 11.89 9.18
N ILE A 199 8.40 11.98 7.86
CA ILE A 199 9.17 11.13 6.93
C ILE A 199 10.67 11.30 7.17
N ASN A 200 11.16 12.54 7.34
CA ASN A 200 12.57 12.81 7.58
C ASN A 200 13.07 12.16 8.89
N ASN A 201 12.26 12.08 9.95
CA ASN A 201 12.65 11.41 11.18
C ASN A 201 12.96 9.92 10.95
N VAL A 202 12.21 9.29 10.09
CA VAL A 202 12.45 7.88 9.73
C VAL A 202 13.64 7.74 8.79
N MET A 203 13.73 8.57 7.75
CA MET A 203 14.83 8.54 6.77
C MET A 203 16.20 8.80 7.42
N THR A 204 16.22 9.57 8.49
CA THR A 204 17.46 9.85 9.27
C THR A 204 17.73 8.86 10.40
N GLY A 205 16.89 7.82 10.53
CA GLY A 205 17.05 6.79 11.56
C GLY A 205 16.71 7.23 12.99
N LYS A 206 16.07 8.41 13.14
CA LYS A 206 15.60 8.88 14.45
C LYS A 206 14.43 8.05 14.99
N VAL A 207 13.66 7.45 14.10
CA VAL A 207 12.47 6.67 14.42
C VAL A 207 12.45 5.38 13.62
N THR A 208 12.14 4.28 14.31
CA THR A 208 11.78 3.02 13.70
C THR A 208 10.25 2.88 13.72
N VAL A 209 9.65 2.54 12.59
CA VAL A 209 8.20 2.34 12.44
C VAL A 209 7.91 0.87 12.20
N GLU A 210 7.03 0.31 13.02
CA GLU A 210 6.51 -1.04 12.82
C GLU A 210 5.17 -0.95 12.09
N GLY A 211 5.19 -1.02 10.78
CA GLY A 211 4.01 -0.79 9.98
C GLY A 211 2.83 -1.70 10.27
N VAL A 212 3.09 -2.92 10.70
CA VAL A 212 2.04 -3.85 11.15
C VAL A 212 1.27 -3.34 12.37
N LYS A 213 1.83 -2.38 13.11
CA LYS A 213 1.20 -1.75 14.29
C LYS A 213 0.59 -0.39 14.01
N GLY A 214 0.67 0.07 12.78
CA GLY A 214 0.17 1.39 12.37
C GLY A 214 -1.21 1.38 11.71
N PHE A 215 -1.77 0.19 11.41
CA PHE A 215 -3.08 0.04 10.76
C PHE A 215 -3.98 -0.88 11.56
N GLY A 216 -5.15 -0.42 11.93
CA GLY A 216 -6.11 -1.15 12.76
C GLY A 216 -7.56 -0.72 12.52
N GLN A 217 -8.49 -1.41 13.17
CA GLN A 217 -9.92 -1.07 13.13
C GLN A 217 -10.29 -0.04 14.21
N THR A 218 -9.55 -0.05 15.32
CA THR A 218 -9.75 0.85 16.44
C THR A 218 -8.40 1.41 16.91
N LEU A 219 -8.42 2.46 17.70
CA LEU A 219 -7.20 3.01 18.33
C LEU A 219 -6.51 2.01 19.28
N ASN A 220 -7.23 0.99 19.77
CA ASN A 220 -6.64 -0.05 20.61
C ASN A 220 -5.84 -1.09 19.80
N ASP A 221 -6.04 -1.15 18.50
CA ASP A 221 -5.34 -2.10 17.61
C ASP A 221 -3.99 -1.54 17.12
N VAL A 222 -3.72 -0.27 17.37
CA VAL A 222 -2.54 0.42 16.84
C VAL A 222 -1.64 0.92 17.97
N VAL A 223 -0.36 1.06 17.68
CA VAL A 223 0.58 1.79 18.54
C VAL A 223 0.57 3.25 18.10
N ASP A 224 0.32 4.19 19.01
CA ASP A 224 0.11 5.62 18.70
C ASP A 224 1.20 6.22 17.81
N LYS A 225 2.46 5.94 18.11
CA LYS A 225 3.59 6.37 17.27
C LYS A 225 3.48 5.79 15.86
N ASP A 226 3.34 4.47 15.76
CA ASP A 226 3.33 3.78 14.46
C ASP A 226 2.12 4.18 13.61
N TYR A 227 0.96 4.43 14.23
CA TYR A 227 -0.24 4.93 13.58
C TYR A 227 -0.02 6.30 12.91
N ARG A 228 0.63 7.25 13.61
CA ARG A 228 0.92 8.58 13.05
C ARG A 228 1.97 8.52 11.95
N TYR A 229 3.01 7.74 12.14
CA TYR A 229 4.01 7.54 11.09
C TYR A 229 3.45 6.74 9.90
N ALA A 230 2.57 5.76 10.12
CA ALA A 230 1.89 5.05 9.05
C ALA A 230 1.03 5.98 8.19
N ALA A 231 0.34 6.95 8.80
CA ALA A 231 -0.39 7.97 8.06
C ALA A 231 0.54 8.84 7.20
N ALA A 232 1.77 9.14 7.66
CA ALA A 232 2.74 9.90 6.89
C ALA A 232 3.36 9.11 5.72
N TYR A 233 3.62 7.83 5.93
CA TYR A 233 4.32 7.00 4.97
C TYR A 233 3.44 6.31 3.94
N GLY A 234 2.25 5.93 4.38
CA GLY A 234 1.41 5.03 3.62
C GLY A 234 -0.05 5.17 4.01
N TRP A 235 -0.56 6.39 3.98
CA TRP A 235 -1.97 6.63 4.24
C TRP A 235 -2.83 5.68 3.38
N GLY A 236 -3.84 5.07 3.98
CA GLY A 236 -4.65 4.06 3.32
C GLY A 236 -4.00 2.68 3.21
N GLY A 237 -2.94 2.39 3.97
CA GLY A 237 -2.34 1.06 4.05
C GLY A 237 -3.33 0.03 4.58
N LEU A 238 -3.17 -1.23 4.16
CA LEU A 238 -3.99 -2.34 4.60
C LEU A 238 -3.50 -2.90 5.94
N MET A 239 -4.43 -3.40 6.73
CA MET A 239 -4.10 -4.17 7.93
C MET A 239 -3.27 -5.42 7.57
N PRO A 240 -2.40 -5.90 8.47
CA PRO A 240 -1.56 -7.09 8.24
C PRO A 240 -2.34 -8.36 7.88
N THR A 241 -3.62 -8.43 8.30
CA THR A 241 -4.54 -9.53 7.96
C THR A 241 -4.96 -9.53 6.49
N THR A 242 -4.76 -8.42 5.76
CA THR A 242 -5.17 -8.30 4.35
C THR A 242 -3.97 -8.17 3.43
N ALA A 243 -2.88 -7.49 3.86
CA ALA A 243 -1.65 -7.44 3.08
C ALA A 243 -0.43 -7.24 3.96
N GLN A 244 0.69 -7.83 3.54
CA GLN A 244 2.00 -7.61 4.14
C GLN A 244 3.03 -7.34 3.05
N TYR A 245 4.07 -6.57 3.40
CA TYR A 245 5.05 -6.07 2.45
C TYR A 245 6.46 -6.27 2.99
N LEU A 246 7.39 -6.61 2.10
CA LEU A 246 8.82 -6.62 2.37
C LEU A 246 9.53 -5.74 1.36
N GLU A 247 10.20 -4.72 1.85
CA GLU A 247 11.22 -4.05 1.05
C GLU A 247 12.49 -4.90 1.05
N ALA A 248 12.85 -5.35 -0.12
CA ALA A 248 14.04 -6.18 -0.32
C ALA A 248 15.00 -5.48 -1.27
N VAL A 249 16.29 -5.56 -0.95
CA VAL A 249 17.37 -5.21 -1.87
C VAL A 249 18.13 -6.51 -2.14
N PRO A 250 17.60 -7.39 -3.00
CA PRO A 250 18.15 -8.72 -3.16
C PRO A 250 19.52 -8.77 -3.84
N GLY A 251 19.98 -7.68 -4.46
CA GLY A 251 21.29 -7.65 -5.07
C GLY A 251 21.84 -6.24 -5.25
N GLN A 252 23.15 -6.07 -4.95
CA GLN A 252 23.89 -4.83 -5.21
C GLN A 252 24.83 -4.97 -6.42
N GLY A 253 24.62 -5.97 -7.25
CA GLY A 253 25.53 -6.33 -8.31
C GLY A 253 25.31 -5.61 -9.63
N ALA A 254 26.26 -5.84 -10.55
CA ALA A 254 26.12 -5.53 -11.97
C ALA A 254 24.94 -6.30 -12.57
N PRO A 255 24.37 -5.84 -13.71
CA PRO A 255 23.19 -6.41 -14.34
C PRO A 255 23.46 -7.76 -15.03
N GLU A 256 24.00 -8.72 -14.30
CA GLU A 256 24.17 -10.11 -14.76
C GLU A 256 22.84 -10.86 -14.57
N CYS A 257 22.68 -11.98 -15.28
CA CYS A 257 21.56 -12.87 -15.08
C CYS A 257 21.62 -13.47 -13.68
N GLN A 258 20.60 -13.22 -12.87
CA GLN A 258 20.54 -13.64 -11.47
C GLN A 258 19.21 -14.33 -11.16
N GLU A 259 19.21 -15.19 -10.15
CA GLU A 259 18.07 -15.92 -9.64
C GLU A 259 17.83 -15.55 -8.17
N TRP A 260 16.58 -15.28 -7.82
CA TRP A 260 16.10 -15.26 -6.46
C TRP A 260 15.13 -16.40 -6.26
N ARG A 261 15.60 -17.44 -5.59
CA ARG A 261 14.82 -18.64 -5.29
C ARG A 261 14.30 -18.55 -3.88
N ILE A 262 12.98 -18.55 -3.75
CA ILE A 262 12.28 -18.33 -2.49
C ILE A 262 11.26 -19.45 -2.23
N PRO A 263 11.00 -19.84 -0.97
CA PRO A 263 9.87 -20.69 -0.65
C PRO A 263 8.55 -20.08 -1.13
N GLN A 264 7.58 -20.89 -1.48
CA GLN A 264 6.26 -20.36 -1.83
C GLN A 264 5.52 -19.89 -0.55
N PRO A 265 4.95 -18.66 -0.55
CA PRO A 265 4.20 -18.16 0.59
C PRO A 265 2.85 -18.86 0.75
N LYS A 266 2.38 -18.95 1.99
CA LYS A 266 1.04 -19.45 2.31
C LYS A 266 0.05 -18.28 2.29
N LEU A 267 -0.84 -18.30 1.32
CA LEU A 267 -1.84 -17.26 1.09
C LEU A 267 -3.23 -17.89 0.96
N ASN A 268 -4.25 -17.15 1.38
CA ASN A 268 -5.63 -17.57 1.25
C ASN A 268 -6.10 -17.42 -0.21
N ARG A 269 -5.99 -18.50 -0.99
CA ARG A 269 -6.34 -18.52 -2.41
C ARG A 269 -7.84 -18.34 -2.65
N GLU A 270 -8.69 -18.76 -1.71
CA GLU A 270 -10.14 -18.58 -1.80
C GLU A 270 -10.53 -17.09 -1.78
N LEU A 271 -9.76 -16.28 -1.07
CA LEU A 271 -9.93 -14.83 -1.07
C LEU A 271 -9.19 -14.13 -2.24
N GLY A 272 -8.60 -14.89 -3.15
CA GLY A 272 -7.79 -14.36 -4.25
C GLY A 272 -6.37 -13.97 -3.82
N GLY A 273 -5.87 -14.56 -2.73
CA GLY A 273 -4.53 -14.28 -2.21
C GLY A 273 -3.44 -14.55 -3.25
N TYR A 274 -2.50 -13.63 -3.39
CA TYR A 274 -1.37 -13.72 -4.31
C TYR A 274 -0.18 -12.94 -3.77
N TRP A 275 0.96 -13.10 -4.40
CA TRP A 275 2.16 -12.34 -4.12
C TRP A 275 2.79 -11.81 -5.40
N SER A 276 3.66 -10.84 -5.26
CA SER A 276 4.31 -10.20 -6.40
C SER A 276 5.67 -9.63 -6.02
N VAL A 277 6.48 -9.36 -7.04
CA VAL A 277 7.73 -8.60 -6.95
C VAL A 277 7.66 -7.43 -7.91
N THR A 278 7.88 -6.22 -7.38
CA THR A 278 8.03 -5.00 -8.19
C THR A 278 9.42 -4.43 -7.97
N THR A 279 10.15 -4.14 -9.04
CA THR A 279 11.50 -3.56 -8.99
C THR A 279 11.49 -2.06 -9.27
N TYR A 280 12.43 -1.35 -8.63
CA TYR A 280 12.58 0.09 -8.73
C TYR A 280 14.06 0.45 -8.92
N GLY A 281 14.30 1.63 -9.46
CA GLY A 281 15.63 2.25 -9.44
C GLY A 281 16.05 2.62 -8.01
N PRO A 282 17.33 3.05 -7.83
CA PRO A 282 17.85 3.45 -6.53
C PRO A 282 17.14 4.68 -5.94
N ASP A 283 16.44 5.43 -6.75
CA ASP A 283 15.61 6.60 -6.40
C ASP A 283 14.15 6.22 -6.03
N GLY A 284 13.81 4.94 -6.13
CA GLY A 284 12.47 4.42 -5.84
C GLY A 284 11.47 4.53 -6.99
N TRP A 285 11.86 5.07 -8.14
CA TRP A 285 11.00 5.13 -9.33
C TRP A 285 11.06 3.83 -10.14
N ILE A 286 9.98 3.48 -10.83
CA ILE A 286 9.97 2.41 -11.83
C ILE A 286 10.85 2.86 -12.99
N ALA A 287 11.93 2.12 -13.24
CA ALA A 287 12.99 2.52 -14.19
C ALA A 287 13.03 1.66 -15.46
N LYS A 288 12.38 0.51 -15.46
CA LYS A 288 12.43 -0.48 -16.57
C LYS A 288 11.03 -0.84 -17.03
N ASP A 289 10.90 -1.45 -18.21
CA ASP A 289 9.60 -1.90 -18.73
C ASP A 289 9.15 -3.23 -18.10
N LYS A 290 10.08 -4.16 -17.88
CA LYS A 290 9.83 -5.42 -17.17
C LYS A 290 10.16 -5.27 -15.70
N PHE A 291 9.34 -4.59 -14.94
CA PHE A 291 9.59 -4.23 -13.55
C PHE A 291 8.69 -4.96 -12.54
N TYR A 292 7.78 -5.80 -13.02
CA TYR A 292 6.76 -6.47 -12.20
C TYR A 292 6.57 -7.92 -12.62
N ILE A 293 6.40 -8.79 -11.63
CA ILE A 293 5.98 -10.18 -11.82
C ILE A 293 5.08 -10.62 -10.67
N ALA A 294 3.93 -11.22 -11.00
CA ALA A 294 3.08 -11.88 -10.03
C ALA A 294 3.57 -13.31 -9.76
N GLY A 295 3.28 -13.84 -8.57
CA GLY A 295 3.75 -15.14 -8.13
C GLY A 295 3.38 -16.28 -9.07
N GLU A 296 2.19 -16.26 -9.65
CA GLU A 296 1.73 -17.25 -10.64
C GLU A 296 2.52 -17.22 -11.96
N ASN A 297 3.23 -16.14 -12.23
CA ASN A 297 4.07 -15.98 -13.43
C ASN A 297 5.56 -16.26 -13.16
N THR A 298 5.92 -16.64 -11.93
CA THR A 298 7.29 -17.04 -11.57
C THR A 298 7.56 -18.48 -11.98
N LYS A 299 8.82 -18.90 -11.99
CA LYS A 299 9.17 -20.28 -12.27
C LYS A 299 8.91 -21.13 -11.04
N ASP A 300 7.96 -22.06 -11.11
CA ASP A 300 7.79 -23.11 -10.11
C ASP A 300 8.91 -24.16 -10.27
N ASN A 301 9.61 -24.46 -9.18
CA ASN A 301 10.70 -25.41 -9.17
C ASN A 301 10.24 -26.85 -8.81
N GLY A 302 8.97 -27.04 -8.45
CA GLY A 302 8.38 -28.34 -8.11
C GLY A 302 8.77 -28.89 -6.73
N ASP A 303 9.50 -28.12 -5.94
CA ASP A 303 9.99 -28.48 -4.60
C ASP A 303 9.46 -27.55 -3.48
N GLY A 304 8.39 -26.81 -3.77
CA GLY A 304 7.82 -25.83 -2.85
C GLY A 304 8.52 -24.48 -2.91
N THR A 305 9.39 -24.26 -3.90
CA THR A 305 10.04 -22.96 -4.13
C THR A 305 9.64 -22.38 -5.48
N SER A 306 9.71 -21.05 -5.58
CA SER A 306 9.58 -20.31 -6.85
C SER A 306 10.84 -19.51 -7.12
N SER A 307 11.18 -19.32 -8.40
CA SER A 307 12.30 -18.49 -8.81
C SER A 307 11.83 -17.28 -9.60
N VAL A 308 12.33 -16.11 -9.18
CA VAL A 308 12.29 -14.84 -9.93
C VAL A 308 13.68 -14.60 -10.49
N PHE A 309 13.75 -14.27 -11.76
CA PHE A 309 15.01 -13.97 -12.42
C PHE A 309 15.17 -12.48 -12.66
N PHE A 310 16.42 -12.03 -12.80
CA PHE A 310 16.73 -10.63 -13.07
C PHE A 310 17.74 -10.56 -14.21
N ASN A 311 17.49 -9.74 -15.22
CA ASN A 311 18.31 -9.55 -16.42
C ASN A 311 18.67 -10.84 -17.17
N CYS A 312 17.81 -11.86 -17.11
CA CYS A 312 18.01 -13.12 -17.81
C CYS A 312 17.32 -13.14 -19.16
N GLY A 313 18.02 -13.67 -20.17
CA GLY A 313 17.51 -13.88 -21.52
C GLY A 313 17.07 -15.33 -21.80
N GLY A 314 16.84 -15.64 -23.09
CA GLY A 314 16.49 -16.98 -23.54
C GLY A 314 15.19 -17.49 -22.91
N GLU A 315 15.19 -18.75 -22.49
CA GLU A 315 14.03 -19.40 -21.88
C GLU A 315 13.64 -18.81 -20.53
N LEU A 316 14.57 -18.15 -19.84
CA LEU A 316 14.32 -17.52 -18.55
C LEU A 316 13.70 -16.13 -18.67
N ALA A 317 13.71 -15.52 -19.86
CA ALA A 317 13.20 -14.16 -20.10
C ALA A 317 11.75 -13.95 -19.65
N LYS A 318 10.90 -14.98 -19.71
CA LYS A 318 9.48 -14.91 -19.30
C LYS A 318 9.28 -14.82 -17.79
N TYR A 319 10.30 -15.23 -17.00
CA TYR A 319 10.32 -15.19 -15.54
C TYR A 319 11.23 -14.08 -15.00
N SER A 320 11.77 -13.24 -15.90
CA SER A 320 12.81 -12.28 -15.58
C SER A 320 12.28 -10.84 -15.56
N LEU A 321 12.72 -10.10 -14.56
CA LEU A 321 12.57 -8.65 -14.45
C LEU A 321 13.85 -7.96 -14.90
N ASP A 322 13.72 -6.75 -15.46
CA ASP A 322 14.87 -5.93 -15.82
C ASP A 322 15.24 -5.04 -14.63
N VAL A 323 16.50 -5.08 -14.25
CA VAL A 323 17.02 -4.28 -13.14
C VAL A 323 18.28 -3.50 -13.54
N MET A 324 18.60 -2.50 -12.77
CA MET A 324 19.80 -1.67 -12.93
C MET A 324 20.69 -1.80 -11.68
N LYS A 325 21.87 -1.18 -11.71
CA LYS A 325 22.73 -1.16 -10.52
C LYS A 325 22.02 -0.45 -9.35
N ASN A 326 22.19 -0.98 -8.14
CA ASN A 326 21.61 -0.46 -6.89
C ASN A 326 20.05 -0.41 -6.91
N TRP A 327 19.42 -1.34 -7.60
CA TRP A 327 17.97 -1.48 -7.63
C TRP A 327 17.42 -1.95 -6.28
N ALA A 328 16.15 -1.66 -6.05
CA ALA A 328 15.38 -2.16 -4.92
C ALA A 328 14.15 -2.93 -5.41
N ALA A 329 13.58 -3.77 -4.54
CA ALA A 329 12.32 -4.44 -4.81
C ALA A 329 11.38 -4.31 -3.61
N ILE A 330 10.07 -4.31 -3.90
CA ILE A 330 9.05 -4.57 -2.90
C ILE A 330 8.38 -5.89 -3.27
N VAL A 331 8.33 -6.79 -2.30
CA VAL A 331 7.54 -8.01 -2.35
C VAL A 331 6.26 -7.75 -1.59
N ARG A 332 5.13 -8.07 -2.18
CA ARG A 332 3.81 -7.85 -1.61
C ARG A 332 3.06 -9.16 -1.51
N PHE A 333 2.40 -9.36 -0.38
CA PHE A 333 1.59 -10.54 -0.07
C PHE A 333 0.19 -10.08 0.27
N TYR A 334 -0.78 -10.54 -0.49
CA TYR A 334 -2.19 -10.22 -0.29
C TYR A 334 -2.93 -11.44 0.23
N GLU A 335 -3.85 -11.22 1.17
CA GLU A 335 -4.62 -12.24 1.87
C GLU A 335 -3.71 -13.34 2.46
N PRO A 336 -2.81 -13.00 3.41
CA PRO A 336 -2.02 -13.99 4.11
C PRO A 336 -2.93 -15.01 4.82
N SER A 337 -2.54 -16.29 4.81
CA SER A 337 -3.32 -17.32 5.51
C SER A 337 -3.25 -17.15 7.02
N ASP A 338 -2.12 -16.67 7.53
CA ASP A 338 -1.88 -16.33 8.93
C ASP A 338 -0.88 -15.15 9.01
N VAL A 339 -1.16 -14.20 9.90
CA VAL A 339 -0.34 -12.98 10.03
C VAL A 339 1.04 -13.30 10.57
N GLN A 340 1.13 -14.10 11.64
CA GLN A 340 2.42 -14.38 12.28
C GLN A 340 3.28 -15.27 11.39
N GLU A 341 2.69 -16.30 10.77
CA GLU A 341 3.39 -17.16 9.83
C GLU A 341 3.96 -16.36 8.65
N THR A 342 3.21 -15.36 8.16
CA THR A 342 3.71 -14.47 7.11
C THR A 342 4.81 -13.55 7.60
N LEU A 343 4.75 -13.03 8.82
CA LEU A 343 5.86 -12.25 9.40
C LEU A 343 7.14 -13.08 9.54
N ASP A 344 7.03 -14.32 10.00
CA ASP A 344 8.17 -15.25 10.10
C ASP A 344 8.74 -15.58 8.72
N TYR A 345 7.87 -15.75 7.73
CA TYR A 345 8.27 -15.94 6.33
C TYR A 345 9.02 -14.71 5.78
N LEU A 346 8.58 -13.49 6.10
CA LEU A 346 9.28 -12.27 5.70
C LEU A 346 10.70 -12.20 6.29
N GLN A 347 10.89 -12.65 7.53
CA GLN A 347 12.24 -12.74 8.11
C GLN A 347 13.11 -13.75 7.36
N THR A 348 12.53 -14.89 6.96
CA THR A 348 13.22 -15.88 6.14
C THR A 348 13.66 -15.29 4.81
N LEU A 349 12.78 -14.56 4.12
CA LEU A 349 13.09 -13.92 2.84
C LEU A 349 14.25 -12.93 2.92
N ARG A 350 14.41 -12.19 4.03
CA ARG A 350 15.52 -11.25 4.23
C ARG A 350 16.88 -11.94 4.23
N GLY A 351 16.93 -13.20 4.63
CA GLY A 351 18.14 -14.02 4.63
C GLY A 351 18.49 -14.65 3.27
N ILE A 352 17.59 -14.57 2.27
CA ILE A 352 17.80 -15.20 0.97
C ILE A 352 18.36 -14.16 -0.01
N SER A 353 19.63 -14.31 -0.39
CA SER A 353 20.29 -13.46 -1.38
C SER A 353 20.00 -13.92 -2.81
N VAL A 354 20.03 -12.97 -3.73
CA VAL A 354 20.04 -13.24 -5.19
C VAL A 354 21.41 -13.81 -5.58
N LYS A 355 21.43 -14.80 -6.47
CA LYS A 355 22.64 -15.48 -6.91
C LYS A 355 22.79 -15.40 -8.43
N PRO A 356 24.02 -15.29 -8.97
CA PRO A 356 24.25 -15.45 -10.40
C PRO A 356 23.71 -16.79 -10.89
N VAL A 357 23.09 -16.80 -12.07
CA VAL A 357 22.74 -18.05 -12.77
C VAL A 357 24.00 -18.59 -13.44
N GLN A 358 24.36 -19.81 -13.10
CA GLN A 358 25.51 -20.52 -13.69
C GLN A 358 25.18 -21.07 -15.08
#